data_b32e577c0dc795be9a6c6b99dc5a04ea
#
_entry.id   b32e577c0dc795be9a6c6b99dc5a04ea
#
_cell.length_a   1.000
_cell.length_b   1.000
_cell.length_c   1.000
_cell.angle_alpha   90.00
_cell.angle_beta   90.00
_cell.angle_gamma   90.00
#
_symmetry.space_group_name_H-M   'P 1'
#
loop_
_entity.id
_entity.type
_entity.pdbx_description
1 polymer ?
#
loop_
_entity_poly.entity_id
_entity_poly.type
_entity_poly.pdbx_seq_one_letter_code
_entity_poly.pdbx_strand_id
1 'polypeptide(L)'
;MTWREAESALARAELAVLPTGSIEQHGPHMALETDIAVGQALAERLAEDLGELAVLCPRIDYGLSEHHMRFPGTITLRPETFSALILDVVASLAQWGVRRVVVVNGHGGNIDALRLISRAARRDLGCLVASLMWAQVGADEISKRTSSESYGHACEIETSVAMVLAPEVVHVERVEAPSGRRSVDPLTDPPRPRVDQTVLMHEWTDDGALGDPRLYNVEDGKAIVEVVTERAVEFARRFALQPLPDLPGGIR
;
A
#
# COMPACT_ATOMS: atom_id res chain seq x y z
N MET A 1 -3.67 -4.85 -21.84
CA MET A 1 -3.49 -6.05 -22.72
C MET A 1 -4.84 -6.62 -23.14
N THR A 2 -4.89 -7.28 -24.30
CA THR A 2 -6.04 -8.07 -24.76
C THR A 2 -6.08 -9.42 -24.04
N TRP A 3 -7.18 -10.18 -24.16
CA TRP A 3 -7.25 -11.50 -23.53
C TRP A 3 -6.21 -12.50 -24.08
N ARG A 4 -5.81 -12.38 -25.36
CA ARG A 4 -4.75 -13.23 -25.96
C ARG A 4 -3.36 -12.90 -25.41
N GLU A 5 -3.09 -11.62 -25.20
CA GLU A 5 -1.85 -11.16 -24.54
C GLU A 5 -1.83 -11.60 -23.06
N ALA A 6 -2.98 -11.52 -22.37
CA ALA A 6 -3.14 -12.00 -21.01
C ALA A 6 -2.92 -13.52 -20.91
N GLU A 7 -3.48 -14.31 -21.81
CA GLU A 7 -3.25 -15.78 -21.87
C GLU A 7 -1.74 -16.10 -21.95
N SER A 8 -1.02 -15.38 -22.83
CA SER A 8 0.42 -15.58 -22.99
C SER A 8 1.21 -15.12 -21.77
N ALA A 9 0.82 -14.02 -21.12
CA ALA A 9 1.49 -13.50 -19.94
C ALA A 9 1.27 -14.42 -18.72
N LEU A 10 0.02 -14.82 -18.48
CA LEU A 10 -0.35 -15.70 -17.37
C LEU A 10 0.29 -17.09 -17.46
N ALA A 11 0.47 -17.60 -18.68
CA ALA A 11 1.15 -18.90 -18.90
C ALA A 11 2.63 -18.90 -18.51
N ARG A 12 3.28 -17.73 -18.43
CA ARG A 12 4.69 -17.58 -18.05
C ARG A 12 4.89 -17.10 -16.63
N ALA A 13 3.90 -16.37 -16.09
CA ALA A 13 4.02 -15.74 -14.79
C ALA A 13 3.97 -16.76 -13.64
N GLU A 14 4.87 -16.63 -12.68
CA GLU A 14 4.86 -17.37 -11.42
C GLU A 14 4.08 -16.65 -10.32
N LEU A 15 3.91 -15.33 -10.46
CA LEU A 15 3.16 -14.50 -9.53
C LEU A 15 2.42 -13.35 -10.23
N ALA A 16 1.42 -12.80 -9.53
CA ALA A 16 0.78 -11.56 -9.91
C ALA A 16 1.17 -10.44 -8.95
N VAL A 17 1.31 -9.22 -9.46
CA VAL A 17 1.48 -7.99 -8.70
C VAL A 17 0.17 -7.21 -8.75
N LEU A 18 -0.46 -6.98 -7.59
CA LEU A 18 -1.75 -6.31 -7.46
C LEU A 18 -1.60 -5.01 -6.69
N PRO A 19 -1.65 -3.83 -7.36
CA PRO A 19 -1.61 -2.55 -6.67
C PRO A 19 -2.92 -2.26 -5.93
N THR A 20 -2.83 -1.76 -4.70
CA THR A 20 -3.97 -1.23 -3.95
C THR A 20 -3.55 -0.03 -3.10
N GLY A 21 -4.49 0.85 -2.84
CA GLY A 21 -4.30 2.05 -2.04
C GLY A 21 -5.59 2.50 -1.39
N SER A 22 -5.82 3.79 -1.35
CA SER A 22 -7.05 4.40 -0.89
C SER A 22 -7.31 5.74 -1.57
N ILE A 23 -8.53 6.25 -1.43
CA ILE A 23 -8.93 7.61 -1.76
C ILE A 23 -9.23 8.32 -0.45
N GLU A 24 -8.27 9.09 0.05
CA GLU A 24 -8.36 9.76 1.35
C GLU A 24 -7.58 11.07 1.37
N GLN A 25 -7.91 11.93 2.33
CA GLN A 25 -7.19 13.17 2.51
C GLN A 25 -5.69 12.93 2.79
N HIS A 26 -4.83 13.78 2.26
CA HIS A 26 -3.39 13.81 2.48
C HIS A 26 -2.90 15.25 2.73
N GLY A 27 -3.46 15.87 3.78
CA GLY A 27 -3.20 17.27 4.05
C GLY A 27 -3.70 18.20 2.93
N PRO A 28 -3.36 19.48 2.97
CA PRO A 28 -3.78 20.44 1.94
C PRO A 28 -2.99 20.33 0.63
N HIS A 29 -1.86 19.63 0.61
CA HIS A 29 -0.84 19.66 -0.45
C HIS A 29 -0.75 18.41 -1.32
N MET A 30 -1.39 17.30 -0.95
CA MET A 30 -1.42 16.11 -1.79
C MET A 30 -2.85 15.71 -2.17
N ALA A 31 -2.99 15.10 -3.36
CA ALA A 31 -4.26 14.66 -3.88
C ALA A 31 -4.84 13.48 -3.08
N LEU A 32 -6.18 13.31 -3.14
CA LEU A 32 -6.87 12.21 -2.46
C LEU A 32 -6.42 10.82 -2.92
N GLU A 33 -5.90 10.70 -4.13
CA GLU A 33 -5.42 9.45 -4.74
C GLU A 33 -3.93 9.14 -4.48
N THR A 34 -3.29 9.85 -3.56
CA THR A 34 -1.84 9.70 -3.29
C THR A 34 -1.45 8.25 -3.02
N ASP A 35 -2.18 7.57 -2.16
CA ASP A 35 -1.89 6.17 -1.80
C ASP A 35 -1.88 5.24 -3.00
N ILE A 36 -2.92 5.32 -3.82
CA ILE A 36 -3.01 4.43 -4.98
C ILE A 36 -2.03 4.84 -6.09
N ALA A 37 -1.72 6.11 -6.24
CA ALA A 37 -0.73 6.58 -7.19
C ALA A 37 0.67 6.07 -6.83
N VAL A 38 1.07 6.20 -5.56
CA VAL A 38 2.34 5.67 -5.03
C VAL A 38 2.37 4.14 -5.12
N GLY A 39 1.28 3.46 -4.71
CA GLY A 39 1.17 2.01 -4.79
C GLY A 39 1.26 1.48 -6.22
N GLN A 40 0.61 2.13 -7.17
CA GLN A 40 0.67 1.80 -8.60
C GLN A 40 2.08 1.96 -9.16
N ALA A 41 2.71 3.12 -8.94
CA ALA A 41 4.05 3.38 -9.46
C ALA A 41 5.10 2.40 -8.91
N LEU A 42 4.99 2.02 -7.63
CA LEU A 42 5.85 1.00 -7.04
C LEU A 42 5.58 -0.40 -7.63
N ALA A 43 4.31 -0.74 -7.86
CA ALA A 43 3.93 -2.01 -8.48
C ALA A 43 4.42 -2.13 -9.93
N GLU A 44 4.37 -1.03 -10.69
CA GLU A 44 4.91 -0.96 -12.05
C GLU A 44 6.42 -1.21 -12.07
N ARG A 45 7.18 -0.53 -11.21
CA ARG A 45 8.64 -0.77 -11.07
C ARG A 45 8.94 -2.22 -10.69
N LEU A 46 8.21 -2.75 -9.71
CA LEU A 46 8.36 -4.14 -9.30
C LEU A 46 8.10 -5.11 -10.45
N ALA A 47 7.02 -4.91 -11.21
CA ALA A 47 6.68 -5.77 -12.32
C ALA A 47 7.69 -5.65 -13.49
N GLU A 48 8.22 -4.45 -13.75
CA GLU A 48 9.26 -4.21 -14.75
C GLU A 48 10.55 -4.98 -14.39
N ASP A 49 11.01 -4.90 -13.15
CA ASP A 49 12.23 -5.60 -12.67
C ASP A 49 12.07 -7.12 -12.62
N LEU A 50 10.85 -7.60 -12.46
CA LEU A 50 10.54 -9.04 -12.48
C LEU A 50 10.36 -9.59 -13.91
N GLY A 51 10.02 -8.74 -14.87
CA GLY A 51 9.80 -9.13 -16.25
C GLY A 51 8.74 -10.22 -16.39
N GLU A 52 9.02 -11.27 -17.15
CA GLU A 52 8.07 -12.37 -17.40
C GLU A 52 7.70 -13.21 -16.16
N LEU A 53 8.43 -13.06 -15.05
CA LEU A 53 8.12 -13.75 -13.80
C LEU A 53 6.80 -13.26 -13.17
N ALA A 54 6.36 -12.03 -13.50
CA ALA A 54 5.21 -11.39 -12.90
C ALA A 54 4.23 -10.86 -13.95
N VAL A 55 2.94 -10.93 -13.62
CA VAL A 55 1.89 -10.20 -14.32
C VAL A 55 1.39 -9.05 -13.46
N LEU A 56 1.36 -7.83 -14.01
CA LEU A 56 0.80 -6.67 -13.33
C LEU A 56 -0.71 -6.63 -13.54
N CYS A 57 -1.46 -6.64 -12.44
CA CYS A 57 -2.91 -6.49 -12.44
C CYS A 57 -3.34 -5.01 -12.51
N PRO A 58 -4.57 -4.72 -12.99
CA PRO A 58 -5.19 -3.42 -12.77
C PRO A 58 -5.26 -3.07 -11.28
N ARG A 59 -5.09 -1.79 -10.95
CA ARG A 59 -5.10 -1.31 -9.57
C ARG A 59 -6.50 -1.35 -8.94
N ILE A 60 -6.54 -1.45 -7.61
CA ILE A 60 -7.74 -1.30 -6.80
C ILE A 60 -7.65 0.02 -6.04
N ASP A 61 -8.44 1.01 -6.45
CA ASP A 61 -8.31 2.39 -6.00
C ASP A 61 -8.86 2.63 -4.59
N TYR A 62 -9.89 1.89 -4.19
CA TYR A 62 -10.60 2.10 -2.93
C TYR A 62 -10.13 1.13 -1.85
N GLY A 63 -9.82 1.68 -0.67
CA GLY A 63 -9.37 0.95 0.51
C GLY A 63 -10.23 1.22 1.76
N LEU A 64 -9.60 1.08 2.92
CA LEU A 64 -10.20 1.20 4.24
C LEU A 64 -9.75 2.51 4.91
N SER A 65 -10.53 3.58 4.76
CA SER A 65 -10.22 4.94 5.21
C SER A 65 -11.29 5.55 6.08
N GLU A 66 -11.99 4.73 6.87
CA GLU A 66 -13.04 5.21 7.79
C GLU A 66 -12.52 6.24 8.80
N HIS A 67 -11.24 6.15 9.15
CA HIS A 67 -10.59 7.09 10.06
C HIS A 67 -10.36 8.48 9.44
N HIS A 68 -10.48 8.63 8.12
CA HIS A 68 -10.38 9.89 7.39
C HIS A 68 -11.74 10.50 6.98
N MET A 69 -12.87 9.84 7.27
CA MET A 69 -14.20 10.21 6.74
C MET A 69 -14.71 11.60 7.16
N ARG A 70 -14.07 12.27 8.11
CA ARG A 70 -14.40 13.67 8.45
C ARG A 70 -13.81 14.69 7.48
N PHE A 71 -12.90 14.27 6.63
CA PHE A 71 -12.31 15.10 5.57
C PHE A 71 -13.05 14.86 4.25
N PRO A 72 -13.62 15.90 3.63
CA PRO A 72 -14.37 15.76 2.39
C PRO A 72 -13.57 15.12 1.26
N GLY A 73 -14.22 14.28 0.48
CA GLY A 73 -13.62 13.58 -0.66
C GLY A 73 -13.05 12.19 -0.34
N THR A 74 -12.85 11.87 0.95
CA THR A 74 -12.47 10.50 1.35
C THR A 74 -13.58 9.50 0.99
N ILE A 75 -13.19 8.37 0.41
CA ILE A 75 -14.09 7.25 0.08
C ILE A 75 -13.52 5.99 0.72
N THR A 76 -14.34 5.32 1.53
CA THR A 76 -13.94 4.07 2.20
C THR A 76 -14.84 2.90 1.82
N LEU A 77 -14.25 1.73 1.73
CA LEU A 77 -15.00 0.47 1.67
C LEU A 77 -15.25 -0.07 3.09
N ARG A 78 -16.22 -0.96 3.23
CA ARG A 78 -16.31 -1.81 4.43
C ARG A 78 -15.24 -2.90 4.35
N PRO A 79 -14.69 -3.36 5.49
CA PRO A 79 -13.66 -4.41 5.51
C PRO A 79 -14.07 -5.68 4.77
N GLU A 80 -15.35 -6.07 4.86
CA GLU A 80 -15.90 -7.24 4.17
C GLU A 80 -15.89 -7.04 2.64
N THR A 81 -16.24 -5.83 2.17
CA THR A 81 -16.27 -5.50 0.74
C THR A 81 -14.84 -5.51 0.17
N PHE A 82 -13.90 -4.88 0.85
CA PHE A 82 -12.50 -4.86 0.44
C PHE A 82 -11.92 -6.28 0.41
N SER A 83 -12.19 -7.07 1.45
CA SER A 83 -11.70 -8.44 1.54
C SER A 83 -12.28 -9.33 0.44
N ALA A 84 -13.58 -9.23 0.18
CA ALA A 84 -14.23 -9.98 -0.89
C ALA A 84 -13.66 -9.62 -2.26
N LEU A 85 -13.47 -8.32 -2.55
CA LEU A 85 -12.90 -7.86 -3.81
C LEU A 85 -11.49 -8.44 -4.06
N ILE A 86 -10.61 -8.37 -3.07
CA ILE A 86 -9.25 -8.92 -3.21
C ILE A 86 -9.30 -10.44 -3.40
N LEU A 87 -10.13 -11.15 -2.61
CA LEU A 87 -10.23 -12.61 -2.71
C LEU A 87 -10.82 -13.05 -4.06
N ASP A 88 -11.77 -12.32 -4.63
CA ASP A 88 -12.34 -12.60 -5.95
C ASP A 88 -11.29 -12.40 -7.06
N VAL A 89 -10.43 -11.38 -6.96
CA VAL A 89 -9.30 -11.19 -7.87
C VAL A 89 -8.31 -12.35 -7.75
N VAL A 90 -7.94 -12.74 -6.52
CA VAL A 90 -7.03 -13.87 -6.28
C VAL A 90 -7.61 -15.18 -6.82
N ALA A 91 -8.90 -15.45 -6.60
CA ALA A 91 -9.57 -16.64 -7.12
C ALA A 91 -9.58 -16.65 -8.65
N SER A 92 -9.82 -15.49 -9.28
CA SER A 92 -9.79 -15.36 -10.73
C SER A 92 -8.40 -15.63 -11.32
N LEU A 93 -7.33 -15.11 -10.69
CA LEU A 93 -5.96 -15.40 -11.10
C LEU A 93 -5.60 -16.88 -10.93
N ALA A 94 -6.07 -17.52 -9.86
CA ALA A 94 -5.85 -18.94 -9.61
C ALA A 94 -6.48 -19.84 -10.68
N GLN A 95 -7.62 -19.47 -11.26
CA GLN A 95 -8.22 -20.15 -12.39
C GLN A 95 -7.30 -20.25 -13.61
N TRP A 96 -6.41 -19.26 -13.77
CA TRP A 96 -5.43 -19.18 -14.86
C TRP A 96 -4.02 -19.65 -14.45
N GLY A 97 -3.92 -20.34 -13.29
CA GLY A 97 -2.68 -20.96 -12.82
C GLY A 97 -1.81 -20.06 -11.94
N VAL A 98 -2.10 -18.77 -11.83
CA VAL A 98 -1.32 -17.84 -10.99
C VAL A 98 -1.85 -17.86 -9.56
N ARG A 99 -1.18 -18.61 -8.68
CA ARG A 99 -1.57 -18.84 -7.28
C ARG A 99 -0.68 -18.13 -6.25
N ARG A 100 0.20 -17.23 -6.71
CA ARG A 100 1.00 -16.34 -5.86
C ARG A 100 0.67 -14.90 -6.21
N VAL A 101 0.28 -14.11 -5.22
CA VAL A 101 -0.07 -12.69 -5.42
C VAL A 101 0.70 -11.84 -4.44
N VAL A 102 1.43 -10.85 -4.95
CA VAL A 102 2.03 -9.79 -4.16
C VAL A 102 1.14 -8.56 -4.26
N VAL A 103 0.47 -8.22 -3.18
CA VAL A 103 -0.32 -6.99 -3.08
C VAL A 103 0.62 -5.84 -2.71
N VAL A 104 0.84 -4.90 -3.62
CA VAL A 104 1.59 -3.67 -3.36
C VAL A 104 0.62 -2.64 -2.81
N ASN A 105 0.72 -2.42 -1.51
CA ASN A 105 -0.21 -1.60 -0.75
C ASN A 105 0.38 -0.22 -0.48
N GLY A 106 -0.31 0.83 -0.94
CA GLY A 106 0.04 2.23 -0.66
C GLY A 106 -0.51 2.77 0.66
N HIS A 107 -1.50 2.09 1.27
CA HIS A 107 -2.32 2.63 2.36
C HIS A 107 -2.20 1.84 3.67
N GLY A 108 -1.93 2.56 4.77
CA GLY A 108 -1.79 1.97 6.10
C GLY A 108 -3.04 1.26 6.61
N GLY A 109 -4.23 1.82 6.38
CA GLY A 109 -5.51 1.27 6.83
C GLY A 109 -5.87 -0.10 6.26
N ASN A 110 -5.27 -0.49 5.13
CA ASN A 110 -5.50 -1.79 4.51
C ASN A 110 -4.75 -2.95 5.20
N ILE A 111 -3.73 -2.66 6.02
CA ILE A 111 -2.76 -3.66 6.50
C ILE A 111 -3.43 -4.83 7.21
N ASP A 112 -4.33 -4.57 8.14
CA ASP A 112 -4.94 -5.63 8.95
C ASP A 112 -5.90 -6.49 8.13
N ALA A 113 -6.66 -5.89 7.24
CA ALA A 113 -7.48 -6.65 6.29
C ALA A 113 -6.63 -7.53 5.37
N LEU A 114 -5.53 -7.01 4.84
CA LEU A 114 -4.62 -7.78 3.98
C LEU A 114 -3.98 -8.97 4.71
N ARG A 115 -3.69 -8.85 6.01
CA ARG A 115 -3.24 -9.97 6.84
C ARG A 115 -4.28 -11.08 6.94
N LEU A 116 -5.56 -10.71 7.12
CA LEU A 116 -6.66 -11.67 7.15
C LEU A 116 -6.93 -12.29 5.78
N ILE A 117 -6.89 -11.49 4.72
CA ILE A 117 -7.01 -11.95 3.33
C ILE A 117 -5.94 -12.98 2.98
N SER A 118 -4.68 -12.75 3.36
CA SER A 118 -3.59 -13.71 3.14
C SER A 118 -3.88 -15.07 3.77
N ARG A 119 -4.43 -15.09 4.99
CA ARG A 119 -4.83 -16.33 5.67
C ARG A 119 -6.01 -17.02 4.98
N ALA A 120 -7.03 -16.26 4.59
CA ALA A 120 -8.20 -16.76 3.88
C ALA A 120 -7.83 -17.33 2.51
N ALA A 121 -7.03 -16.62 1.71
CA ALA A 121 -6.56 -17.08 0.42
C ALA A 121 -5.80 -18.43 0.52
N ARG A 122 -4.95 -18.56 1.54
CA ARG A 122 -4.23 -19.82 1.77
C ARG A 122 -5.16 -20.98 2.14
N ARG A 123 -6.12 -20.73 3.05
CA ARG A 123 -7.05 -21.74 3.57
C ARG A 123 -8.07 -22.15 2.52
N ASP A 124 -8.68 -21.18 1.84
CA ASP A 124 -9.89 -21.38 1.05
C ASP A 124 -9.62 -21.54 -0.44
N LEU A 125 -8.52 -20.93 -0.94
CA LEU A 125 -8.15 -20.94 -2.36
C LEU A 125 -6.85 -21.70 -2.65
N GLY A 126 -6.11 -22.11 -1.64
CA GLY A 126 -4.78 -22.71 -1.82
C GLY A 126 -3.79 -21.74 -2.48
N CYS A 127 -3.99 -20.44 -2.32
CA CYS A 127 -3.14 -19.40 -2.87
C CYS A 127 -2.22 -18.79 -1.82
N LEU A 128 -1.07 -18.32 -2.24
CA LEU A 128 -0.18 -17.50 -1.42
C LEU A 128 -0.42 -16.02 -1.75
N VAL A 129 -0.79 -15.25 -0.75
CA VAL A 129 -0.92 -13.79 -0.85
C VAL A 129 0.04 -13.15 0.15
N ALA A 130 0.92 -12.30 -0.34
CA ALA A 130 1.78 -11.44 0.47
C ALA A 130 1.39 -9.98 0.25
N SER A 131 1.35 -9.16 1.30
CA SER A 131 1.17 -7.72 1.19
C SER A 131 2.47 -6.99 1.51
N LEU A 132 2.80 -6.01 0.69
CA LEU A 132 3.96 -5.17 0.78
C LEU A 132 3.50 -3.74 1.01
N MET A 133 3.72 -3.20 2.21
CA MET A 133 3.52 -1.77 2.51
C MET A 133 4.89 -1.08 2.46
N TRP A 134 5.05 -0.13 1.55
CA TRP A 134 6.33 0.51 1.27
C TRP A 134 6.98 1.10 2.54
N ALA A 135 6.19 1.75 3.40
CA ALA A 135 6.68 2.35 4.63
C ALA A 135 7.18 1.31 5.65
N GLN A 136 6.64 0.08 5.64
CA GLN A 136 7.13 -1.00 6.48
C GLN A 136 8.40 -1.63 5.91
N VAL A 137 8.46 -1.81 4.59
CA VAL A 137 9.63 -2.37 3.90
C VAL A 137 10.84 -1.45 4.02
N GLY A 138 10.62 -0.12 3.96
CA GLY A 138 11.64 0.90 4.09
C GLY A 138 11.84 1.47 5.50
N ALA A 139 11.25 0.89 6.54
CA ALA A 139 11.15 1.52 7.87
C ALA A 139 12.49 1.94 8.48
N ASP A 140 13.54 1.17 8.32
CA ASP A 140 14.89 1.49 8.80
C ASP A 140 15.54 2.63 8.01
N GLU A 141 15.28 2.73 6.71
CA GLU A 141 15.76 3.81 5.87
C GLU A 141 14.98 5.11 6.14
N ILE A 142 13.67 4.99 6.30
CA ILE A 142 12.79 6.11 6.70
C ILE A 142 13.24 6.69 8.04
N SER A 143 13.52 5.84 9.04
CA SER A 143 13.92 6.31 10.38
C SER A 143 15.23 7.10 10.40
N LYS A 144 16.12 6.92 9.42
CA LYS A 144 17.36 7.69 9.28
C LYS A 144 17.12 9.10 8.71
N ARG A 145 15.99 9.31 8.04
CA ARG A 145 15.67 10.50 7.24
C ARG A 145 14.52 11.32 7.80
N THR A 146 13.77 10.77 8.76
CA THR A 146 12.69 11.46 9.43
C THR A 146 13.23 12.52 10.37
N SER A 147 12.73 13.75 10.21
CA SER A 147 13.10 14.91 11.04
C SER A 147 12.00 15.32 12.02
N SER A 148 10.73 15.01 11.72
CA SER A 148 9.60 15.28 12.61
C SER A 148 9.60 14.35 13.82
N GLU A 149 9.30 14.88 15.01
CA GLU A 149 9.12 14.07 16.23
C GLU A 149 7.98 13.06 16.11
N SER A 150 6.96 13.42 15.34
CA SER A 150 5.81 12.58 15.05
C SER A 150 5.55 12.64 13.55
N TYR A 151 5.47 11.49 12.93
CA TYR A 151 5.18 11.36 11.50
C TYR A 151 4.26 10.17 11.28
N GLY A 152 3.62 10.11 10.12
CA GLY A 152 2.76 8.97 9.78
C GLY A 152 1.78 9.20 8.66
N HIS A 153 1.39 10.46 8.37
CA HIS A 153 0.43 10.75 7.31
C HIS A 153 0.61 12.15 6.75
N ALA A 154 0.63 12.28 5.43
CA ALA A 154 0.85 13.54 4.71
C ALA A 154 2.09 14.31 5.22
N CYS A 155 3.09 13.59 5.71
CA CYS A 155 4.31 14.11 6.31
C CYS A 155 5.42 14.28 5.28
N GLU A 156 6.58 14.74 5.74
CA GLU A 156 7.78 14.90 4.91
C GLU A 156 8.15 13.62 4.16
N ILE A 157 7.97 12.45 4.76
CA ILE A 157 8.36 11.17 4.16
C ILE A 157 7.41 10.80 3.01
N GLU A 158 6.10 10.86 3.23
CA GLU A 158 5.13 10.59 2.17
C GLU A 158 5.25 11.59 1.03
N THR A 159 5.40 12.88 1.35
CA THR A 159 5.64 13.92 0.35
C THR A 159 6.91 13.63 -0.46
N SER A 160 8.01 13.23 0.20
CA SER A 160 9.29 12.90 -0.46
C SER A 160 9.13 11.70 -1.41
N VAL A 161 8.47 10.65 -0.96
CA VAL A 161 8.22 9.43 -1.75
C VAL A 161 7.26 9.72 -2.91
N ALA A 162 6.19 10.46 -2.67
CA ALA A 162 5.23 10.85 -3.71
C ALA A 162 5.88 11.71 -4.79
N MET A 163 6.77 12.65 -4.44
CA MET A 163 7.55 13.45 -5.40
C MET A 163 8.42 12.61 -6.35
N VAL A 164 8.76 11.39 -5.97
CA VAL A 164 9.58 10.47 -6.79
C VAL A 164 8.72 9.50 -7.60
N LEU A 165 7.65 8.99 -7.02
CA LEU A 165 6.82 7.94 -7.62
C LEU A 165 5.64 8.49 -8.41
N ALA A 166 5.03 9.57 -7.93
CA ALA A 166 3.80 10.16 -8.47
C ALA A 166 3.80 11.69 -8.24
N PRO A 167 4.74 12.46 -8.81
CA PRO A 167 4.86 13.90 -8.55
C PRO A 167 3.60 14.69 -8.92
N GLU A 168 2.76 14.17 -9.81
CA GLU A 168 1.50 14.77 -10.22
C GLU A 168 0.46 14.88 -9.10
N VAL A 169 0.57 14.07 -8.04
CA VAL A 169 -0.34 14.15 -6.88
C VAL A 169 0.12 15.15 -5.82
N VAL A 170 1.29 15.80 -5.99
CA VAL A 170 1.86 16.72 -5.01
C VAL A 170 1.76 18.16 -5.50
N HIS A 171 1.05 19.00 -4.76
CA HIS A 171 0.91 20.44 -4.99
C HIS A 171 1.91 21.19 -4.11
N VAL A 172 3.16 21.33 -4.57
CA VAL A 172 4.26 21.94 -3.79
C VAL A 172 3.95 23.37 -3.34
N GLU A 173 3.16 24.11 -4.11
CA GLU A 173 2.72 25.48 -3.78
C GLU A 173 1.71 25.54 -2.62
N ARG A 174 1.20 24.39 -2.20
CA ARG A 174 0.26 24.24 -1.06
C ARG A 174 0.91 23.63 0.18
N VAL A 175 2.21 23.35 0.12
CA VAL A 175 2.96 22.85 1.28
C VAL A 175 3.05 23.96 2.31
N GLU A 176 2.43 23.76 3.47
CA GLU A 176 2.38 24.71 4.56
C GLU A 176 2.71 24.08 5.91
N ALA A 177 2.80 24.91 6.96
CA ALA A 177 3.02 24.41 8.30
C ALA A 177 1.83 23.57 8.75
N PRO A 178 2.06 22.38 9.32
CA PRO A 178 0.97 21.55 9.82
C PRO A 178 0.22 22.26 10.96
N SER A 179 -1.06 21.96 11.10
CA SER A 179 -1.89 22.51 12.19
C SER A 179 -1.42 22.10 13.60
N GLY A 180 -0.46 21.19 13.64
CA GLY A 180 0.02 20.58 14.85
C GLY A 180 -0.78 19.35 15.24
N ARG A 181 -0.15 18.50 16.04
CA ARG A 181 -0.75 17.27 16.51
C ARG A 181 -1.32 17.44 17.92
N ARG A 182 -2.54 16.96 18.12
CA ARG A 182 -3.16 16.80 19.44
C ARG A 182 -2.84 15.41 20.00
N SER A 183 -2.46 15.33 21.26
CA SER A 183 -2.40 14.05 21.97
C SER A 183 -3.81 13.66 22.40
N VAL A 184 -4.22 12.45 22.06
CA VAL A 184 -5.50 11.88 22.49
C VAL A 184 -5.28 11.08 23.77
N ASP A 185 -4.37 10.12 23.72
CA ASP A 185 -3.96 9.31 24.88
C ASP A 185 -2.55 8.74 24.63
N PRO A 186 -1.61 8.85 25.60
CA PRO A 186 -0.24 8.35 25.42
C PRO A 186 -0.12 6.85 25.15
N LEU A 187 -1.15 6.07 25.45
CA LEU A 187 -1.14 4.62 25.19
C LEU A 187 -1.63 4.27 23.78
N THR A 188 -2.44 5.14 23.17
CA THR A 188 -3.03 4.93 21.83
C THR A 188 -2.39 5.78 20.74
N ASP A 189 -1.58 6.77 21.12
CA ASP A 189 -0.97 7.70 20.17
C ASP A 189 0.16 7.06 19.35
N PRO A 190 0.21 7.31 18.02
CA PRO A 190 1.36 6.92 17.20
C PRO A 190 2.62 7.68 17.64
N PRO A 191 3.82 7.24 17.25
CA PRO A 191 4.05 6.16 16.29
C PRO A 191 4.06 4.75 16.88
N ARG A 192 3.88 4.57 18.15
CA ARG A 192 3.95 3.26 18.82
C ARG A 192 2.84 3.09 19.86
N PRO A 193 1.59 2.93 19.43
CA PRO A 193 0.51 2.65 20.36
C PRO A 193 0.79 1.37 21.13
N ARG A 194 0.43 1.35 22.42
CA ARG A 194 0.52 0.18 23.31
C ARG A 194 -0.85 -0.48 23.49
N VAL A 195 -1.89 0.26 23.16
CA VAL A 195 -3.27 -0.19 23.19
C VAL A 195 -3.88 0.12 21.83
N ASP A 196 -4.47 -0.90 21.21
CA ASP A 196 -5.17 -0.74 19.93
C ASP A 196 -6.55 -0.12 20.20
N GLN A 197 -6.69 1.13 19.81
CA GLN A 197 -7.95 1.86 19.83
C GLN A 197 -8.07 2.65 18.53
N THR A 198 -9.25 2.61 17.92
CA THR A 198 -9.51 3.44 16.75
C THR A 198 -9.59 4.92 17.18
N VAL A 199 -8.68 5.73 16.65
CA VAL A 199 -8.70 7.19 16.76
C VAL A 199 -8.84 7.73 15.35
N LEU A 200 -9.76 8.69 15.19
CA LEU A 200 -10.04 9.26 13.87
C LEU A 200 -9.06 10.41 13.59
N MET A 201 -8.67 10.58 12.33
CA MET A 201 -7.64 11.55 11.96
C MET A 201 -7.93 12.97 12.43
N HIS A 202 -9.19 13.39 12.37
CA HIS A 202 -9.60 14.73 12.85
C HIS A 202 -9.50 14.93 14.39
N GLU A 203 -9.32 13.85 15.16
CA GLU A 203 -9.05 13.93 16.60
C GLU A 203 -7.59 14.26 16.85
N TRP A 204 -6.68 13.88 15.94
CA TRP A 204 -5.26 14.20 16.02
C TRP A 204 -4.89 15.55 15.41
N THR A 205 -5.51 15.93 14.28
CA THR A 205 -5.09 17.09 13.49
C THR A 205 -6.29 17.77 12.81
N ASP A 206 -6.19 19.06 12.55
CA ASP A 206 -7.24 19.84 11.88
C ASP A 206 -7.06 19.84 10.34
N ASP A 207 -5.83 19.72 9.86
CA ASP A 207 -5.47 19.75 8.44
C ASP A 207 -5.18 18.38 7.82
N GLY A 208 -5.20 17.32 8.62
CA GLY A 208 -4.98 15.96 8.16
C GLY A 208 -3.52 15.52 8.15
N ALA A 209 -2.54 16.37 8.41
CA ALA A 209 -1.13 16.00 8.41
C ALA A 209 -0.64 15.55 9.79
N LEU A 210 0.15 14.46 9.83
CA LEU A 210 0.89 13.99 11.00
C LEU A 210 2.39 13.98 10.68
N GLY A 211 3.05 15.09 10.93
CA GLY A 211 4.43 15.41 10.59
C GLY A 211 4.51 16.76 9.91
N ASP A 212 5.68 17.19 9.49
CA ASP A 212 5.89 18.49 8.85
C ASP A 212 6.22 18.32 7.35
N PRO A 213 5.25 18.48 6.44
CA PRO A 213 5.50 18.30 5.01
C PRO A 213 6.53 19.27 4.44
N ARG A 214 6.80 20.42 5.08
CA ARG A 214 7.82 21.39 4.63
C ARG A 214 9.24 20.84 4.67
N LEU A 215 9.45 19.75 5.42
CA LEU A 215 10.74 19.08 5.54
C LEU A 215 10.96 18.01 4.46
N TYR A 216 10.06 17.90 3.49
CA TYR A 216 10.22 16.94 2.41
C TYR A 216 11.54 17.16 1.64
N ASN A 217 12.14 16.07 1.20
CA ASN A 217 13.39 16.07 0.45
C ASN A 217 13.33 15.00 -0.65
N VAL A 218 13.45 15.41 -1.90
CA VAL A 218 13.37 14.50 -3.04
C VAL A 218 14.50 13.46 -3.04
N GLU A 219 15.70 13.81 -2.56
CA GLU A 219 16.82 12.87 -2.49
C GLU A 219 16.58 11.79 -1.42
N ASP A 220 15.94 12.15 -0.30
CA ASP A 220 15.49 11.19 0.70
C ASP A 220 14.40 10.26 0.13
N GLY A 221 13.47 10.82 -0.63
CA GLY A 221 12.47 10.04 -1.36
C GLY A 221 13.10 9.04 -2.32
N LYS A 222 14.11 9.44 -3.11
CA LYS A 222 14.83 8.56 -4.03
C LYS A 222 15.51 7.40 -3.29
N ALA A 223 16.22 7.69 -2.20
CA ALA A 223 16.91 6.66 -1.43
C ALA A 223 15.93 5.66 -0.79
N ILE A 224 14.78 6.14 -0.28
CA ILE A 224 13.73 5.27 0.27
C ILE A 224 13.16 4.38 -0.85
N VAL A 225 12.79 4.96 -1.98
CA VAL A 225 12.19 4.23 -3.12
C VAL A 225 13.15 3.18 -3.67
N GLU A 226 14.45 3.48 -3.79
CA GLU A 226 15.46 2.55 -4.22
C GLU A 226 15.52 1.33 -3.30
N VAL A 227 15.69 1.54 -2.00
CA VAL A 227 15.75 0.45 -0.99
C VAL A 227 14.46 -0.37 -0.96
N VAL A 228 13.31 0.29 -1.04
CA VAL A 228 12.01 -0.40 -1.06
C VAL A 228 11.87 -1.26 -2.31
N THR A 229 12.24 -0.74 -3.47
CA THR A 229 12.17 -1.47 -4.75
C THR A 229 13.09 -2.68 -4.74
N GLU A 230 14.35 -2.53 -4.33
CA GLU A 230 15.31 -3.63 -4.24
C GLU A 230 14.80 -4.76 -3.32
N ARG A 231 14.31 -4.41 -2.13
CA ARG A 231 13.77 -5.38 -1.16
C ARG A 231 12.51 -6.06 -1.67
N ALA A 232 11.64 -5.32 -2.36
CA ALA A 232 10.42 -5.85 -2.97
C ALA A 232 10.74 -6.88 -4.06
N VAL A 233 11.71 -6.58 -4.94
CA VAL A 233 12.18 -7.48 -6.00
C VAL A 233 12.80 -8.75 -5.41
N GLU A 234 13.70 -8.59 -4.43
CA GLU A 234 14.32 -9.73 -3.75
C GLU A 234 13.28 -10.63 -3.08
N PHE A 235 12.32 -10.03 -2.37
CA PHE A 235 11.22 -10.77 -1.76
C PHE A 235 10.38 -11.50 -2.82
N ALA A 236 9.95 -10.82 -3.89
CA ALA A 236 9.08 -11.37 -4.91
C ALA A 236 9.74 -12.55 -5.65
N ARG A 237 11.05 -12.48 -5.95
CA ARG A 237 11.81 -13.59 -6.54
C ARG A 237 11.84 -14.82 -5.63
N ARG A 238 12.06 -14.63 -4.32
CA ARG A 238 11.99 -15.74 -3.35
C ARG A 238 10.57 -16.27 -3.17
N PHE A 239 9.57 -15.37 -3.19
CA PHE A 239 8.16 -15.72 -3.06
C PHE A 239 7.67 -16.58 -4.24
N ALA A 240 8.13 -16.30 -5.45
CA ALA A 240 7.85 -17.09 -6.65
C ALA A 240 8.27 -18.57 -6.52
N LEU A 241 9.28 -18.85 -5.70
CA LEU A 241 9.81 -20.21 -5.48
C LEU A 241 9.17 -20.93 -4.28
N GLN A 242 8.34 -20.27 -3.49
CA GLN A 242 7.72 -20.91 -2.33
C GLN A 242 6.78 -22.03 -2.76
N PRO A 243 6.78 -23.19 -2.07
CA PRO A 243 5.84 -24.27 -2.34
C PRO A 243 4.39 -23.78 -2.19
N LEU A 244 3.57 -24.07 -3.18
CA LEU A 244 2.15 -23.78 -3.11
C LEU A 244 1.47 -24.73 -2.11
N PRO A 245 0.49 -24.23 -1.33
CA PRO A 245 -0.32 -25.10 -0.50
C PRO A 245 -1.17 -26.04 -1.35
N ASP A 246 -1.58 -27.17 -0.75
CA ASP A 246 -2.53 -28.06 -1.37
C ASP A 246 -3.84 -27.32 -1.69
N LEU A 247 -4.50 -27.73 -2.77
CA LEU A 247 -5.83 -27.20 -3.05
C LEU A 247 -6.80 -27.70 -1.98
N PRO A 248 -7.68 -26.83 -1.46
CA PRO A 248 -8.73 -27.28 -0.55
C PRO A 248 -9.54 -28.39 -1.22
N GLY A 249 -9.82 -29.45 -0.50
CA GLY A 249 -10.55 -30.59 -1.03
C GLY A 249 -11.91 -30.19 -1.58
N GLY A 250 -12.04 -30.18 -2.92
CA GLY A 250 -13.30 -29.86 -3.61
C GLY A 250 -13.22 -28.80 -4.69
N ILE A 251 -12.13 -28.07 -4.82
CA ILE A 251 -11.90 -27.19 -5.97
C ILE A 251 -11.04 -27.99 -6.98
N ARG A 252 -11.71 -28.66 -7.91
CA ARG A 252 -11.14 -29.19 -9.15
C ARG A 252 -11.69 -28.37 -10.31
#